data_4c77aa57cf0098116a16d7b91eb5337f
#
_entry.id   4c77aa57cf0098116a16d7b91eb5337f
#
_cell.length_a   1.000
_cell.length_b   1.000
_cell.length_c   1.000
_cell.angle_alpha   90.00
_cell.angle_beta   90.00
_cell.angle_gamma   90.00
#
_symmetry.space_group_name_H-M   'P 1'
#
loop_
_entity.id
_entity.type
_entity.pdbx_description
1 polymer ?
#
loop_
_entity_poly.entity_id
_entity_poly.type
_entity_poly.pdbx_seq_one_letter_code
_entity_poly.pdbx_strand_id
1 'polypeptide(L)'
;MNFVNKITILAGKKGEIYMNFMDKFNELANRTLVPIATKLGNQRHLAAIRDGMVVAIPLSILGGLCLIISTPPFTPDTLPDWGFFSDMLMGWYNWAQTYKAALQVPYNMTMALMGLFVTFSISYHLAKRYEMPGLNAACVTTAVFLIMSAPSISAVPSSVISEGAKASDLLAQAGSYIPTTYLDAKGIFTGILCSIGCVEIMRLLLKKNIRFKLPEGVPPAITSSFDAIIPLFACVIVFYGASLIIQNLSGELLPSMLMTILAPAVSGLDSL
;
A
#
# COMPACT_ATOMS: atom_id res chain seq x y z
N MET A 1 38.63 27.52 47.81
CA MET A 1 38.07 27.57 46.44
C MET A 1 36.99 26.48 46.36
N ASN A 2 35.68 26.90 46.45
CA ASN A 2 34.55 26.09 46.83
C ASN A 2 34.21 25.01 45.80
N PHE A 3 33.85 23.80 46.33
CA PHE A 3 33.39 22.62 45.61
C PHE A 3 32.25 22.93 44.61
N VAL A 4 31.39 23.89 44.94
CA VAL A 4 30.29 24.43 44.08
C VAL A 4 30.84 25.05 42.80
N ASN A 5 31.93 25.84 42.85
CA ASN A 5 32.55 26.46 41.65
C ASN A 5 33.13 25.39 40.71
N LYS A 6 33.64 24.29 41.25
CA LYS A 6 34.17 23.20 40.41
C LYS A 6 33.09 22.43 39.66
N ILE A 7 31.90 22.25 40.28
CA ILE A 7 30.72 21.62 39.65
C ILE A 7 30.15 22.52 38.59
N THR A 8 30.05 23.83 38.79
CA THR A 8 29.54 24.80 37.80
C THR A 8 30.46 24.89 36.58
N ILE A 9 31.76 24.85 36.75
CA ILE A 9 32.73 24.83 35.66
C ILE A 9 32.70 23.54 34.86
N LEU A 10 32.50 22.39 35.53
CA LEU A 10 32.37 21.09 34.86
C LEU A 10 31.04 20.96 34.10
N ALA A 11 29.95 21.50 34.63
CA ALA A 11 28.64 21.55 33.95
C ALA A 11 28.70 22.47 32.72
N GLY A 12 29.34 23.64 32.82
CA GLY A 12 29.55 24.53 31.69
C GLY A 12 30.38 23.89 30.57
N LYS A 13 31.52 23.24 30.92
CA LYS A 13 32.33 22.51 29.94
C LYS A 13 31.62 21.34 29.27
N LYS A 14 30.76 20.58 29.99
CA LYS A 14 29.92 19.56 29.39
C LYS A 14 28.91 20.17 28.41
N GLY A 15 28.27 21.27 28.77
CA GLY A 15 27.34 22.00 27.90
C GLY A 15 27.99 22.48 26.62
N GLU A 16 29.21 23.08 26.71
CA GLU A 16 29.97 23.50 25.53
C GLU A 16 30.40 22.35 24.63
N ILE A 17 30.76 21.19 25.20
CA ILE A 17 31.10 19.98 24.41
C ILE A 17 29.89 19.45 23.70
N TYR A 18 28.71 19.40 24.35
CA TYR A 18 27.46 18.98 23.71
C TYR A 18 27.01 19.94 22.62
N MET A 19 27.09 21.25 22.84
CA MET A 19 26.80 22.27 21.81
C MET A 19 27.75 22.16 20.62
N ASN A 20 29.06 22.10 20.84
CA ASN A 20 30.03 21.90 19.76
C ASN A 20 29.82 20.59 18.96
N PHE A 21 29.41 19.50 19.62
CA PHE A 21 29.08 18.24 18.95
C PHE A 21 27.80 18.36 18.12
N MET A 22 26.74 18.97 18.67
CA MET A 22 25.50 19.22 17.97
C MET A 22 25.67 20.16 16.78
N ASP A 23 26.49 21.21 16.93
CA ASP A 23 26.79 22.14 15.85
C ASP A 23 27.57 21.46 14.71
N LYS A 24 28.59 20.66 15.03
CA LYS A 24 29.30 19.86 14.03
C LYS A 24 28.43 18.82 13.38
N PHE A 25 27.56 18.17 14.14
CA PHE A 25 26.58 17.20 13.59
C PHE A 25 25.58 17.90 12.67
N ASN A 26 25.04 19.05 13.08
CA ASN A 26 24.15 19.86 12.27
C ASN A 26 24.84 20.39 11.00
N GLU A 27 26.08 20.81 11.11
CA GLU A 27 26.88 21.28 9.96
C GLU A 27 27.14 20.12 8.97
N LEU A 28 27.52 18.93 9.45
CA LEU A 28 27.70 17.73 8.64
C LEU A 28 26.39 17.28 8.01
N ALA A 29 25.29 17.28 8.78
CA ALA A 29 23.95 16.96 8.30
C ALA A 29 23.52 17.93 7.20
N ASN A 30 23.64 19.23 7.42
CA ASN A 30 23.27 20.26 6.46
C ASN A 30 24.14 20.24 5.20
N ARG A 31 25.42 19.92 5.33
CA ARG A 31 26.36 19.91 4.21
C ARG A 31 26.28 18.64 3.36
N THR A 32 25.94 17.50 3.97
CA THR A 32 25.99 16.20 3.29
C THR A 32 24.63 15.52 3.20
N LEU A 33 23.92 15.37 4.33
CA LEU A 33 22.66 14.64 4.38
C LEU A 33 21.51 15.42 3.76
N VAL A 34 21.40 16.72 4.04
CA VAL A 34 20.30 17.54 3.51
C VAL A 34 20.35 17.66 1.98
N PRO A 35 21.49 17.92 1.31
CA PRO A 35 21.56 17.97 -0.14
C PRO A 35 21.25 16.60 -0.79
N ILE A 36 21.74 15.50 -0.20
CA ILE A 36 21.45 14.14 -0.67
C ILE A 36 19.97 13.84 -0.50
N ALA A 37 19.40 14.08 0.68
CA ALA A 37 18.00 13.88 0.95
C ALA A 37 17.10 14.74 0.05
N THR A 38 17.46 15.99 -0.20
CA THR A 38 16.73 16.88 -1.10
C THR A 38 16.82 16.40 -2.56
N LYS A 39 18.00 15.98 -3.01
CA LYS A 39 18.19 15.47 -4.37
C LYS A 39 17.41 14.15 -4.59
N LEU A 40 17.44 13.24 -3.61
CA LEU A 40 16.66 12.00 -3.64
C LEU A 40 15.16 12.30 -3.54
N GLY A 41 14.74 13.17 -2.61
CA GLY A 41 13.33 13.52 -2.41
C GLY A 41 12.70 14.25 -3.60
N ASN A 42 13.50 14.94 -4.42
CA ASN A 42 13.06 15.61 -5.64
C ASN A 42 13.12 14.72 -6.88
N GLN A 43 13.66 13.51 -6.79
CA GLN A 43 13.59 12.54 -7.88
C GLN A 43 12.13 12.21 -8.18
N ARG A 44 11.74 12.26 -9.46
CA ARG A 44 10.34 12.15 -9.89
C ARG A 44 9.64 10.90 -9.37
N HIS A 45 10.31 9.74 -9.43
CA HIS A 45 9.76 8.46 -8.95
C HIS A 45 9.60 8.44 -7.43
N LEU A 46 10.65 8.79 -6.68
CA LEU A 46 10.61 8.80 -5.21
C LEU A 46 9.60 9.82 -4.68
N ALA A 47 9.55 10.99 -5.29
CA ALA A 47 8.57 12.00 -4.92
C ALA A 47 7.12 11.55 -5.24
N ALA A 48 6.89 10.83 -6.35
CA ALA A 48 5.58 10.29 -6.67
C ALA A 48 5.18 9.16 -5.70
N ILE A 49 6.13 8.29 -5.30
CA ILE A 49 5.89 7.26 -4.28
C ILE A 49 5.50 7.92 -2.96
N ARG A 50 6.31 8.88 -2.46
CA ARG A 50 6.03 9.61 -1.22
C ARG A 50 4.63 10.25 -1.24
N ASP A 51 4.35 11.03 -2.29
CA ASP A 51 3.09 11.76 -2.41
C ASP A 51 1.89 10.80 -2.59
N GLY A 52 2.11 9.69 -3.30
CA GLY A 52 1.10 8.65 -3.51
C GLY A 52 0.79 7.85 -2.24
N MET A 53 1.77 7.62 -1.37
CA MET A 53 1.55 6.90 -0.11
C MET A 53 0.75 7.69 0.92
N VAL A 54 0.63 9.00 0.79
CA VAL A 54 -0.16 9.85 1.71
C VAL A 54 -1.63 9.42 1.77
N VAL A 55 -2.18 8.86 0.68
CA VAL A 55 -3.56 8.34 0.67
C VAL A 55 -3.79 7.20 1.66
N ALA A 56 -2.75 6.48 2.07
CA ALA A 56 -2.84 5.41 3.05
C ALA A 56 -3.22 5.92 4.46
N ILE A 57 -2.90 7.17 4.81
CA ILE A 57 -3.10 7.72 6.16
C ILE A 57 -4.58 7.69 6.57
N PRO A 58 -5.52 8.33 5.85
CA PRO A 58 -6.93 8.31 6.26
C PRO A 58 -7.54 6.91 6.20
N LEU A 59 -7.11 6.07 5.25
CA LEU A 59 -7.61 4.71 5.10
C LEU A 59 -7.16 3.82 6.27
N SER A 60 -5.90 3.96 6.72
CA SER A 60 -5.39 3.20 7.85
C SER A 60 -6.01 3.64 9.18
N ILE A 61 -6.29 4.94 9.35
CA ILE A 61 -6.97 5.44 10.55
C ILE A 61 -8.39 4.86 10.64
N LEU A 62 -9.18 4.98 9.57
CA LEU A 62 -10.55 4.46 9.56
C LEU A 62 -10.56 2.93 9.74
N GLY A 63 -9.78 2.23 8.92
CA GLY A 63 -9.70 0.76 8.97
C GLY A 63 -9.20 0.25 10.31
N GLY A 64 -8.16 0.87 10.87
CA GLY A 64 -7.59 0.53 12.16
C GLY A 64 -8.57 0.73 13.32
N LEU A 65 -9.30 1.85 13.34
CA LEU A 65 -10.35 2.08 14.35
C LEU A 65 -11.46 1.02 14.27
N CYS A 66 -11.95 0.71 13.05
CA CYS A 66 -12.96 -0.32 12.87
C CYS A 66 -12.43 -1.73 13.24
N LEU A 67 -11.16 -2.00 12.97
CA LEU A 67 -10.52 -3.26 13.37
C LEU A 67 -10.48 -3.40 14.91
N ILE A 68 -10.06 -2.37 15.64
CA ILE A 68 -10.03 -2.37 17.11
C ILE A 68 -11.42 -2.57 17.68
N ILE A 69 -12.43 -1.87 17.13
CA ILE A 69 -13.82 -2.00 17.58
C ILE A 69 -14.36 -3.42 17.34
N SER A 70 -14.05 -4.01 16.19
CA SER A 70 -14.55 -5.34 15.80
C SER A 70 -13.75 -6.51 16.41
N THR A 71 -12.53 -6.25 16.84
CA THR A 71 -11.64 -7.27 17.40
C THR A 71 -10.95 -6.67 18.63
N PRO A 72 -11.64 -6.66 19.79
CA PRO A 72 -11.05 -6.17 21.03
C PRO A 72 -9.73 -6.87 21.34
N PRO A 73 -8.70 -6.15 21.85
CA PRO A 73 -7.35 -6.70 22.09
C PRO A 73 -7.25 -7.58 23.36
N PHE A 74 -8.36 -8.17 23.78
CA PHE A 74 -8.46 -9.05 24.93
C PHE A 74 -9.47 -10.16 24.67
N THR A 75 -9.31 -11.27 25.39
CA THR A 75 -10.22 -12.41 25.36
C THR A 75 -10.75 -12.66 26.79
N PRO A 76 -11.85 -13.41 26.95
CA PRO A 76 -12.36 -13.78 28.27
C PRO A 76 -11.30 -14.37 29.20
N ASP A 77 -10.38 -15.16 28.65
CA ASP A 77 -9.33 -15.85 29.41
C ASP A 77 -8.17 -14.92 29.84
N THR A 78 -8.02 -13.78 29.16
CA THR A 78 -6.92 -12.83 29.44
C THR A 78 -7.36 -11.62 30.27
N LEU A 79 -8.66 -11.49 30.54
CA LEU A 79 -9.19 -10.37 31.31
C LEU A 79 -9.05 -10.68 32.83
N PRO A 80 -8.34 -9.83 33.60
CA PRO A 80 -8.35 -9.94 35.06
C PRO A 80 -9.75 -9.60 35.62
N ASP A 81 -10.09 -10.18 36.76
CA ASP A 81 -11.34 -9.86 37.44
C ASP A 81 -11.24 -8.49 38.16
N TRP A 82 -11.65 -7.45 37.45
CA TRP A 82 -11.73 -6.07 37.93
C TRP A 82 -13.16 -5.64 38.25
N GLY A 83 -14.08 -6.59 38.49
CA GLY A 83 -15.48 -6.34 38.79
C GLY A 83 -16.19 -5.62 37.66
N PHE A 84 -16.89 -4.49 37.95
CA PHE A 84 -17.68 -3.75 36.98
C PHE A 84 -16.94 -3.41 35.67
N PHE A 85 -15.63 -3.15 35.73
CA PHE A 85 -14.85 -2.79 34.54
C PHE A 85 -14.64 -4.01 33.61
N SER A 86 -14.42 -5.21 34.19
CA SER A 86 -14.34 -6.45 33.38
C SER A 86 -15.69 -6.81 32.75
N ASP A 87 -16.80 -6.58 33.44
CA ASP A 87 -18.15 -6.79 32.88
C ASP A 87 -18.42 -5.87 31.68
N MET A 88 -18.01 -4.60 31.77
CA MET A 88 -18.14 -3.64 30.67
C MET A 88 -17.30 -4.08 29.45
N LEU A 89 -16.06 -4.51 29.66
CA LEU A 89 -15.19 -4.99 28.59
C LEU A 89 -15.72 -6.29 27.97
N MET A 90 -16.25 -7.21 28.76
CA MET A 90 -16.92 -8.41 28.29
C MET A 90 -18.19 -8.10 27.48
N GLY A 91 -18.95 -7.08 27.88
CA GLY A 91 -20.07 -6.58 27.11
C GLY A 91 -19.65 -6.12 25.72
N TRP A 92 -18.56 -5.33 25.63
CA TRP A 92 -17.98 -4.93 24.34
C TRP A 92 -17.51 -6.15 23.52
N TYR A 93 -16.77 -7.09 24.12
CA TYR A 93 -16.30 -8.28 23.44
C TYR A 93 -17.46 -9.09 22.85
N ASN A 94 -18.50 -9.38 23.62
CA ASN A 94 -19.68 -10.15 23.16
C ASN A 94 -20.43 -9.42 22.03
N TRP A 95 -20.61 -8.10 22.17
CA TRP A 95 -21.22 -7.28 21.13
C TRP A 95 -20.37 -7.29 19.86
N ALA A 96 -19.06 -7.10 19.97
CA ALA A 96 -18.15 -7.12 18.84
C ALA A 96 -18.16 -8.49 18.12
N GLN A 97 -18.19 -9.63 18.85
CA GLN A 97 -18.29 -10.94 18.23
C GLN A 97 -19.62 -11.15 17.51
N THR A 98 -20.75 -10.67 18.09
CA THR A 98 -22.07 -10.78 17.48
C THR A 98 -22.14 -10.01 16.14
N TYR A 99 -21.58 -8.82 16.08
CA TYR A 99 -21.65 -7.94 14.90
C TYR A 99 -20.35 -7.91 14.09
N LYS A 100 -19.42 -8.81 14.32
CA LYS A 100 -18.06 -8.83 13.75
C LYS A 100 -18.06 -8.66 12.22
N ALA A 101 -18.91 -9.40 11.52
CA ALA A 101 -18.98 -9.36 10.06
C ALA A 101 -19.33 -7.96 9.54
N ALA A 102 -20.29 -7.28 10.17
CA ALA A 102 -20.70 -5.92 9.79
C ALA A 102 -19.63 -4.87 10.18
N LEU A 103 -19.05 -5.01 11.37
CA LEU A 103 -18.04 -4.08 11.88
C LEU A 103 -16.71 -4.14 11.12
N GLN A 104 -16.38 -5.28 10.51
CA GLN A 104 -15.17 -5.45 9.71
C GLN A 104 -15.31 -4.96 8.26
N VAL A 105 -16.51 -4.66 7.77
CA VAL A 105 -16.70 -4.17 6.39
C VAL A 105 -15.85 -2.92 6.09
N PRO A 106 -15.82 -1.87 6.93
CA PRO A 106 -14.99 -0.70 6.64
C PRO A 106 -13.49 -1.02 6.61
N TYR A 107 -13.00 -1.90 7.49
CA TYR A 107 -11.61 -2.39 7.45
C TYR A 107 -11.32 -3.11 6.13
N ASN A 108 -12.19 -4.03 5.72
CA ASN A 108 -12.02 -4.82 4.51
C ASN A 108 -12.04 -3.95 3.24
N MET A 109 -12.77 -2.82 3.24
CA MET A 109 -12.91 -1.92 2.10
C MET A 109 -11.92 -0.74 2.14
N THR A 110 -11.12 -0.60 3.18
CA THR A 110 -10.09 0.45 3.29
C THR A 110 -8.70 -0.13 3.47
N MET A 111 -8.37 -0.58 4.67
CA MET A 111 -7.02 -1.03 5.03
C MET A 111 -6.63 -2.33 4.31
N ALA A 112 -7.57 -3.26 4.12
CA ALA A 112 -7.32 -4.49 3.37
C ALA A 112 -7.21 -4.28 1.85
N LEU A 113 -7.53 -3.09 1.32
CA LEU A 113 -7.33 -2.68 -0.08
C LEU A 113 -6.29 -1.57 -0.22
N MET A 114 -5.48 -1.32 0.80
CA MET A 114 -4.54 -0.19 0.83
C MET A 114 -3.57 -0.20 -0.37
N GLY A 115 -3.06 -1.37 -0.76
CA GLY A 115 -2.16 -1.50 -1.91
C GLY A 115 -2.80 -1.04 -3.23
N LEU A 116 -4.11 -1.25 -3.40
CA LEU A 116 -4.86 -0.78 -4.55
C LEU A 116 -4.91 0.75 -4.61
N PHE A 117 -5.29 1.39 -3.50
CA PHE A 117 -5.39 2.85 -3.42
C PHE A 117 -4.02 3.53 -3.56
N VAL A 118 -2.99 2.96 -2.95
CA VAL A 118 -1.61 3.46 -3.06
C VAL A 118 -1.11 3.34 -4.50
N THR A 119 -1.34 2.22 -5.18
CA THR A 119 -0.97 2.02 -6.59
C THR A 119 -1.63 3.07 -7.49
N PHE A 120 -2.94 3.29 -7.32
CA PHE A 120 -3.68 4.34 -8.03
C PHE A 120 -3.05 5.72 -7.81
N SER A 121 -2.79 6.06 -6.55
CA SER A 121 -2.27 7.37 -6.16
C SER A 121 -0.85 7.61 -6.67
N ILE A 122 0.06 6.64 -6.54
CA ILE A 122 1.45 6.75 -7.03
C ILE A 122 1.47 6.99 -8.54
N SER A 123 0.72 6.19 -9.30
CA SER A 123 0.66 6.31 -10.76
C SER A 123 0.05 7.63 -11.20
N TYR A 124 -0.97 8.13 -10.49
CA TYR A 124 -1.53 9.46 -10.72
C TYR A 124 -0.48 10.56 -10.53
N HIS A 125 0.21 10.56 -9.39
CA HIS A 125 1.23 11.56 -9.09
C HIS A 125 2.43 11.48 -10.03
N LEU A 126 2.87 10.27 -10.41
CA LEU A 126 3.97 10.08 -11.34
C LEU A 126 3.61 10.58 -12.75
N ALA A 127 2.42 10.24 -13.25
CA ALA A 127 1.95 10.72 -14.55
C ALA A 127 1.83 12.26 -14.58
N LYS A 128 1.31 12.87 -13.52
CA LYS A 128 1.25 14.33 -13.39
C LYS A 128 2.63 14.99 -13.46
N ARG A 129 3.66 14.37 -12.87
CA ARG A 129 5.04 14.86 -12.94
C ARG A 129 5.65 14.75 -14.34
N TYR A 130 5.07 13.95 -15.20
CA TYR A 130 5.40 13.83 -16.62
C TYR A 130 4.44 14.61 -17.55
N GLU A 131 3.57 15.44 -16.98
CA GLU A 131 2.57 16.21 -17.73
C GLU A 131 1.62 15.35 -18.57
N MET A 132 1.39 14.11 -18.12
CA MET A 132 0.49 13.15 -18.73
C MET A 132 -0.89 13.17 -18.06
N PRO A 133 -1.94 12.65 -18.72
CA PRO A 133 -3.26 12.48 -18.10
C PRO A 133 -3.20 11.54 -16.89
N GLY A 134 -3.15 12.11 -15.67
CA GLY A 134 -2.93 11.36 -14.44
C GLY A 134 -4.01 10.32 -14.17
N LEU A 135 -5.28 10.65 -14.42
CA LEU A 135 -6.40 9.74 -14.16
C LEU A 135 -6.32 8.49 -15.06
N ASN A 136 -6.05 8.67 -16.35
CA ASN A 136 -5.94 7.56 -17.28
C ASN A 136 -4.77 6.64 -16.92
N ALA A 137 -3.62 7.22 -16.55
CA ALA A 137 -2.47 6.45 -16.09
C ALA A 137 -2.78 5.66 -14.81
N ALA A 138 -3.47 6.28 -13.86
CA ALA A 138 -3.88 5.64 -12.63
C ALA A 138 -4.84 4.48 -12.88
N CYS A 139 -5.85 4.65 -13.73
CA CYS A 139 -6.80 3.59 -14.09
C CYS A 139 -6.11 2.41 -14.80
N VAL A 140 -5.24 2.70 -15.79
CA VAL A 140 -4.46 1.67 -16.50
C VAL A 140 -3.60 0.87 -15.53
N THR A 141 -2.84 1.55 -14.69
CA THR A 141 -1.95 0.89 -13.73
C THR A 141 -2.72 0.05 -12.72
N THR A 142 -3.83 0.57 -12.21
CA THR A 142 -4.66 -0.15 -11.24
C THR A 142 -5.28 -1.41 -11.86
N ALA A 143 -5.72 -1.34 -13.11
CA ALA A 143 -6.22 -2.52 -13.84
C ALA A 143 -5.11 -3.59 -13.98
N VAL A 144 -3.89 -3.18 -14.37
CA VAL A 144 -2.74 -4.09 -14.47
C VAL A 144 -2.38 -4.69 -13.11
N PHE A 145 -2.37 -3.89 -12.05
CA PHE A 145 -2.11 -4.35 -10.69
C PHE A 145 -3.14 -5.39 -10.23
N LEU A 146 -4.44 -5.15 -10.49
CA LEU A 146 -5.50 -6.11 -10.18
C LEU A 146 -5.33 -7.44 -10.94
N ILE A 147 -5.03 -7.39 -12.23
CA ILE A 147 -4.80 -8.57 -13.08
C ILE A 147 -3.67 -9.43 -12.51
N MET A 148 -2.60 -8.80 -11.99
CA MET A 148 -1.45 -9.52 -11.45
C MET A 148 -1.62 -10.00 -10.01
N SER A 149 -2.27 -9.18 -9.18
CA SER A 149 -2.29 -9.38 -7.72
C SER A 149 -3.56 -10.09 -7.23
N ALA A 150 -4.63 -10.06 -8.02
CA ALA A 150 -5.93 -10.55 -7.60
C ALA A 150 -6.66 -11.29 -8.73
N PRO A 151 -6.07 -12.36 -9.30
CA PRO A 151 -6.76 -13.15 -10.30
C PRO A 151 -8.08 -13.69 -9.71
N SER A 152 -9.17 -13.51 -10.45
CA SER A 152 -10.48 -13.95 -9.99
C SER A 152 -10.50 -15.48 -9.77
N ILE A 153 -11.11 -15.90 -8.67
CA ILE A 153 -11.29 -17.29 -8.32
C ILE A 153 -12.78 -17.62 -8.28
N SER A 154 -13.16 -18.83 -8.70
CA SER A 154 -14.49 -19.35 -8.48
C SER A 154 -14.52 -20.01 -7.11
N ALA A 155 -15.37 -19.49 -6.22
CA ALA A 155 -15.50 -20.00 -4.86
C ALA A 155 -16.98 -20.05 -4.44
N VAL A 156 -17.27 -20.89 -3.47
CA VAL A 156 -18.59 -20.95 -2.80
C VAL A 156 -18.45 -20.21 -1.47
N PRO A 157 -19.34 -19.24 -1.14
CA PRO A 157 -19.32 -18.59 0.14
C PRO A 157 -19.44 -19.59 1.29
N SER A 158 -18.66 -19.41 2.35
CA SER A 158 -18.71 -20.31 3.52
C SER A 158 -20.08 -20.34 4.21
N SER A 159 -20.87 -19.27 4.06
CA SER A 159 -22.25 -19.19 4.58
C SER A 159 -23.21 -20.18 3.92
N VAL A 160 -22.85 -20.74 2.76
CA VAL A 160 -23.66 -21.68 1.98
C VAL A 160 -23.21 -23.13 2.23
N ILE A 161 -22.00 -23.32 2.77
CA ILE A 161 -21.45 -24.63 3.05
C ILE A 161 -22.07 -25.15 4.36
N SER A 162 -23.11 -25.97 4.22
CA SER A 162 -23.73 -26.70 5.34
C SER A 162 -23.41 -28.18 5.25
N GLU A 163 -23.39 -28.87 6.41
CA GLU A 163 -23.28 -30.34 6.43
C GLU A 163 -24.42 -30.96 5.63
N GLY A 164 -24.07 -31.74 4.60
CA GLY A 164 -25.03 -32.38 3.70
C GLY A 164 -25.44 -31.60 2.45
N ALA A 165 -24.86 -30.43 2.18
CA ALA A 165 -25.10 -29.70 0.93
C ALA A 165 -24.66 -30.53 -0.30
N LYS A 166 -25.52 -30.64 -1.30
CA LYS A 166 -25.18 -31.34 -2.54
C LYS A 166 -24.24 -30.53 -3.40
N ALA A 167 -23.29 -31.16 -4.08
CA ALA A 167 -22.34 -30.52 -4.97
C ALA A 167 -23.02 -29.64 -6.05
N SER A 168 -24.20 -30.06 -6.55
CA SER A 168 -25.02 -29.29 -7.51
C SER A 168 -25.45 -27.93 -6.94
N ASP A 169 -25.85 -27.89 -5.67
CA ASP A 169 -26.36 -26.68 -5.00
C ASP A 169 -25.21 -25.72 -4.67
N LEU A 170 -24.05 -26.28 -4.33
CA LEU A 170 -22.84 -25.53 -4.12
C LEU A 170 -22.32 -24.88 -5.42
N LEU A 171 -22.32 -25.63 -6.53
CA LEU A 171 -21.95 -25.11 -7.85
C LEU A 171 -22.92 -24.04 -8.37
N ALA A 172 -24.22 -24.18 -8.10
CA ALA A 172 -25.23 -23.19 -8.47
C ALA A 172 -25.03 -21.82 -7.73
N GLN A 173 -24.40 -21.87 -6.56
CA GLN A 173 -24.11 -20.67 -5.74
C GLN A 173 -22.64 -20.24 -5.80
N ALA A 174 -21.83 -20.91 -6.62
CA ALA A 174 -20.46 -20.51 -6.86
C ALA A 174 -20.43 -19.15 -7.57
N GLY A 175 -19.70 -18.21 -6.98
CA GLY A 175 -19.48 -16.87 -7.53
C GLY A 175 -18.02 -16.65 -7.93
N SER A 176 -17.80 -15.65 -8.75
CA SER A 176 -16.45 -15.17 -9.03
C SER A 176 -16.06 -14.14 -7.96
N TYR A 177 -14.96 -14.40 -7.26
CA TYR A 177 -14.46 -13.56 -6.17
C TYR A 177 -13.07 -13.05 -6.50
N ILE A 178 -12.80 -11.84 -6.07
CA ILE A 178 -11.47 -11.21 -6.17
C ILE A 178 -10.76 -11.41 -4.84
N PRO A 179 -9.66 -12.18 -4.78
CA PRO A 179 -8.91 -12.37 -3.55
C PRO A 179 -8.20 -11.07 -3.16
N THR A 180 -8.33 -10.66 -1.92
CA THR A 180 -7.72 -9.42 -1.40
C THR A 180 -6.32 -9.62 -0.83
N THR A 181 -5.80 -10.85 -0.84
CA THR A 181 -4.53 -11.26 -0.18
C THR A 181 -3.33 -10.40 -0.53
N TYR A 182 -3.26 -9.88 -1.77
CA TYR A 182 -2.19 -9.01 -2.25
C TYR A 182 -2.68 -7.61 -2.65
N LEU A 183 -3.87 -7.22 -2.18
CA LEU A 183 -4.39 -5.86 -2.35
C LEU A 183 -4.15 -4.98 -1.11
N ASP A 184 -3.72 -5.57 -0.01
CA ASP A 184 -3.37 -4.94 1.26
C ASP A 184 -1.92 -4.38 1.26
N ALA A 185 -1.36 -4.18 2.43
CA ALA A 185 0.03 -3.73 2.61
C ALA A 185 1.06 -4.64 1.94
N LYS A 186 0.79 -5.95 1.80
CA LYS A 186 1.69 -6.90 1.13
C LYS A 186 1.82 -6.62 -0.36
N GLY A 187 0.77 -6.09 -0.97
CA GLY A 187 0.76 -5.72 -2.39
C GLY A 187 1.41 -4.37 -2.71
N ILE A 188 1.77 -3.56 -1.72
CA ILE A 188 2.31 -2.19 -1.95
C ILE A 188 3.56 -2.23 -2.83
N PHE A 189 4.49 -3.16 -2.59
CA PHE A 189 5.72 -3.26 -3.40
C PHE A 189 5.43 -3.61 -4.86
N THR A 190 4.51 -4.54 -5.10
CA THR A 190 4.00 -4.85 -6.44
C THR A 190 3.33 -3.64 -7.07
N GLY A 191 2.55 -2.90 -6.27
CA GLY A 191 1.89 -1.66 -6.68
C GLY A 191 2.86 -0.56 -7.09
N ILE A 192 3.96 -0.37 -6.34
CA ILE A 192 5.05 0.57 -6.69
C ILE A 192 5.69 0.16 -8.02
N LEU A 193 6.02 -1.12 -8.17
CA LEU A 193 6.62 -1.65 -9.41
C LEU A 193 5.70 -1.42 -10.62
N CYS A 194 4.43 -1.77 -10.48
CA CYS A 194 3.41 -1.54 -11.51
C CYS A 194 3.27 -0.04 -11.83
N SER A 195 3.23 0.81 -10.78
CA SER A 195 3.07 2.26 -10.95
C SER A 195 4.21 2.88 -11.76
N ILE A 196 5.44 2.55 -11.41
CA ILE A 196 6.61 3.05 -12.13
C ILE A 196 6.63 2.49 -13.55
N GLY A 197 6.53 1.17 -13.70
CA GLY A 197 6.67 0.52 -15.00
C GLY A 197 5.56 0.88 -15.98
N CYS A 198 4.28 0.86 -15.56
CA CYS A 198 3.17 1.23 -16.43
C CYS A 198 3.26 2.69 -16.88
N VAL A 199 3.55 3.61 -15.95
CA VAL A 199 3.67 5.04 -16.30
C VAL A 199 4.84 5.29 -17.24
N GLU A 200 6.00 4.61 -17.07
CA GLU A 200 7.12 4.73 -18.00
C GLU A 200 6.80 4.13 -19.38
N ILE A 201 6.11 2.98 -19.45
CA ILE A 201 5.65 2.42 -20.73
C ILE A 201 4.70 3.40 -21.42
N MET A 202 3.71 3.94 -20.70
CA MET A 202 2.79 4.94 -21.25
C MET A 202 3.54 6.17 -21.77
N ARG A 203 4.50 6.68 -21.00
CA ARG A 203 5.36 7.81 -21.38
C ARG A 203 6.14 7.53 -22.67
N LEU A 204 6.74 6.34 -22.77
CA LEU A 204 7.50 5.94 -23.96
C LEU A 204 6.61 5.86 -25.21
N LEU A 205 5.41 5.28 -25.10
CA LEU A 205 4.45 5.16 -26.20
C LEU A 205 3.94 6.53 -26.65
N LEU A 206 3.59 7.40 -25.71
CA LEU A 206 3.14 8.76 -26.01
C LEU A 206 4.25 9.59 -26.67
N LYS A 207 5.50 9.48 -26.20
CA LYS A 207 6.66 10.14 -26.85
C LYS A 207 6.90 9.66 -28.27
N LYS A 208 6.66 8.38 -28.54
CA LYS A 208 6.77 7.79 -29.89
C LYS A 208 5.52 8.05 -30.74
N ASN A 209 4.55 8.81 -30.22
CA ASN A 209 3.26 9.09 -30.86
C ASN A 209 2.49 7.82 -31.27
N ILE A 210 2.69 6.73 -30.52
CA ILE A 210 1.97 5.45 -30.67
C ILE A 210 0.67 5.56 -29.86
N ARG A 211 -0.38 6.05 -30.53
CA ARG A 211 -1.70 6.30 -29.95
C ARG A 211 -2.78 6.23 -31.02
N PHE A 212 -4.03 6.03 -30.61
CA PHE A 212 -5.16 6.14 -31.52
C PHE A 212 -5.37 7.60 -31.93
N LYS A 213 -5.26 7.86 -33.21
CA LYS A 213 -5.59 9.20 -33.79
C LYS A 213 -7.06 9.24 -34.08
N LEU A 214 -7.81 10.04 -33.37
CA LEU A 214 -9.21 10.33 -33.65
C LEU A 214 -9.31 11.49 -34.63
N PRO A 215 -10.43 11.57 -35.41
CA PRO A 215 -10.70 12.70 -36.31
C PRO A 215 -10.77 14.03 -35.58
N GLU A 216 -10.53 15.14 -36.31
CA GLU A 216 -10.69 16.48 -35.78
C GLU A 216 -12.15 16.73 -35.36
N GLY A 217 -12.34 17.40 -34.21
CA GLY A 217 -13.67 17.70 -33.66
C GLY A 217 -14.10 16.81 -32.49
N VAL A 218 -13.33 15.74 -32.13
CA VAL A 218 -13.61 14.92 -30.95
C VAL A 218 -13.19 15.67 -29.69
N PRO A 219 -14.04 15.72 -28.61
CA PRO A 219 -13.69 16.36 -27.37
C PRO A 219 -12.41 15.80 -26.75
N PRO A 220 -11.53 16.64 -26.14
CA PRO A 220 -10.24 16.20 -25.57
C PRO A 220 -10.35 15.09 -24.53
N ALA A 221 -11.43 15.05 -23.75
CA ALA A 221 -11.68 14.00 -22.77
C ALA A 221 -11.83 12.61 -23.40
N ILE A 222 -12.52 12.54 -24.55
CA ILE A 222 -12.71 11.30 -25.31
C ILE A 222 -11.37 10.90 -25.94
N THR A 223 -10.67 11.83 -26.57
CA THR A 223 -9.36 11.57 -27.18
C THR A 223 -8.36 11.01 -26.16
N SER A 224 -8.29 11.59 -24.96
CA SER A 224 -7.39 11.12 -23.90
C SER A 224 -7.72 9.70 -23.43
N SER A 225 -8.98 9.30 -23.45
CA SER A 225 -9.40 7.94 -23.08
C SER A 225 -8.99 6.93 -24.15
N PHE A 226 -9.13 7.25 -25.42
CA PHE A 226 -8.68 6.42 -26.53
C PHE A 226 -7.14 6.32 -26.59
N ASP A 227 -6.43 7.38 -26.26
CA ASP A 227 -4.96 7.39 -26.17
C ASP A 227 -4.44 6.41 -25.09
N ALA A 228 -5.24 6.03 -24.11
CA ALA A 228 -4.88 5.09 -23.07
C ALA A 228 -5.02 3.60 -23.48
N ILE A 229 -5.73 3.29 -24.58
CA ILE A 229 -6.02 1.91 -24.98
C ILE A 229 -4.73 1.15 -25.35
N ILE A 230 -3.91 1.71 -26.26
CA ILE A 230 -2.66 1.06 -26.69
C ILE A 230 -1.70 0.87 -25.50
N PRO A 231 -1.45 1.89 -24.67
CA PRO A 231 -0.68 1.72 -23.42
C PRO A 231 -1.23 0.65 -22.48
N LEU A 232 -2.55 0.55 -22.32
CA LEU A 232 -3.16 -0.48 -21.49
C LEU A 232 -2.78 -1.89 -21.98
N PHE A 233 -2.97 -2.17 -23.27
CA PHE A 233 -2.60 -3.45 -23.88
C PHE A 233 -1.11 -3.73 -23.71
N ALA A 234 -0.25 -2.76 -23.97
CA ALA A 234 1.19 -2.91 -23.81
C ALA A 234 1.57 -3.24 -22.35
N CYS A 235 1.01 -2.51 -21.38
CA CYS A 235 1.24 -2.78 -19.96
C CYS A 235 0.74 -4.17 -19.54
N VAL A 236 -0.44 -4.58 -19.99
CA VAL A 236 -0.99 -5.92 -19.70
C VAL A 236 -0.07 -6.99 -20.28
N ILE A 237 0.35 -6.88 -21.54
CA ILE A 237 1.24 -7.87 -22.17
C ILE A 237 2.56 -7.98 -21.40
N VAL A 238 3.17 -6.86 -21.03
CA VAL A 238 4.46 -6.86 -20.33
C VAL A 238 4.32 -7.41 -18.92
N PHE A 239 3.42 -6.87 -18.12
CA PHE A 239 3.32 -7.21 -16.70
C PHE A 239 2.61 -8.54 -16.46
N TYR A 240 1.49 -8.78 -17.12
CA TYR A 240 0.78 -10.05 -17.00
C TYR A 240 1.56 -11.19 -17.67
N GLY A 241 2.18 -10.93 -18.83
CA GLY A 241 3.07 -11.87 -19.47
C GLY A 241 4.26 -12.26 -18.55
N ALA A 242 4.90 -11.27 -17.92
CA ALA A 242 5.95 -11.53 -16.93
C ALA A 242 5.41 -12.32 -15.73
N SER A 243 4.22 -12.00 -15.24
CA SER A 243 3.58 -12.72 -14.13
C SER A 243 3.31 -14.19 -14.48
N LEU A 244 2.82 -14.48 -15.69
CA LEU A 244 2.60 -15.86 -16.17
C LEU A 244 3.91 -16.64 -16.30
N ILE A 245 4.98 -16.01 -16.81
CA ILE A 245 6.29 -16.66 -16.90
C ILE A 245 6.80 -17.01 -15.51
N ILE A 246 6.73 -16.08 -14.56
CA ILE A 246 7.14 -16.31 -13.17
C ILE A 246 6.32 -17.44 -12.55
N GLN A 247 5.00 -17.40 -12.71
CA GLN A 247 4.12 -18.44 -12.18
C GLN A 247 4.44 -19.83 -12.75
N ASN A 248 4.76 -19.92 -14.04
CA ASN A 248 5.14 -21.20 -14.66
C ASN A 248 6.51 -21.71 -14.18
N LEU A 249 7.44 -20.81 -13.83
CA LEU A 249 8.79 -21.19 -13.39
C LEU A 249 8.86 -21.47 -11.88
N SER A 250 8.18 -20.67 -11.06
CA SER A 250 8.25 -20.74 -9.58
C SER A 250 7.03 -21.39 -8.94
N GLY A 251 5.91 -21.52 -9.66
CA GLY A 251 4.62 -21.95 -9.11
C GLY A 251 3.91 -20.87 -8.28
N GLU A 252 4.51 -19.69 -8.11
CA GLU A 252 4.00 -18.60 -7.27
C GLU A 252 3.56 -17.39 -8.09
N LEU A 253 2.61 -16.62 -7.54
CA LEU A 253 2.24 -15.33 -8.10
C LEU A 253 3.38 -14.31 -7.92
N LEU A 254 3.51 -13.37 -8.86
CA LEU A 254 4.53 -12.32 -8.80
C LEU A 254 4.52 -11.53 -7.48
N PRO A 255 3.37 -11.16 -6.89
CA PRO A 255 3.35 -10.52 -5.57
C PRO A 255 3.93 -11.39 -4.45
N SER A 256 3.67 -12.69 -4.46
CA SER A 256 4.25 -13.63 -3.48
C SER A 256 5.77 -13.68 -3.59
N MET A 257 6.27 -13.85 -4.81
CA MET A 257 7.72 -13.86 -5.09
C MET A 257 8.41 -12.56 -4.65
N LEU A 258 7.81 -11.41 -4.95
CA LEU A 258 8.35 -10.11 -4.52
C LEU A 258 8.41 -10.00 -2.99
N MET A 259 7.37 -10.45 -2.28
CA MET A 259 7.36 -10.47 -0.81
C MET A 259 8.43 -11.39 -0.26
N THR A 260 8.64 -12.57 -0.85
CA THR A 260 9.69 -13.51 -0.42
C THR A 260 11.10 -12.92 -0.60
N ILE A 261 11.34 -12.20 -1.71
CA ILE A 261 12.63 -11.53 -1.97
C ILE A 261 12.86 -10.35 -0.99
N LEU A 262 11.79 -9.63 -0.64
CA LEU A 262 11.89 -8.45 0.23
C LEU A 262 11.80 -8.80 1.72
N ALA A 263 11.30 -9.98 2.09
CA ALA A 263 11.15 -10.41 3.47
C ALA A 263 12.45 -10.27 4.30
N PRO A 264 13.65 -10.64 3.82
CA PRO A 264 14.88 -10.46 4.59
C PRO A 264 15.21 -8.99 4.87
N ALA A 265 14.90 -8.09 3.92
CA ALA A 265 15.14 -6.66 4.09
C ALA A 265 14.17 -6.04 5.12
N VAL A 266 12.90 -6.48 5.13
CA VAL A 266 11.90 -6.01 6.09
C VAL A 266 12.19 -6.56 7.48
N SER A 267 12.47 -7.86 7.63
CA SER A 267 12.79 -8.47 8.92
C SER A 267 14.10 -7.94 9.54
N GLY A 268 15.06 -7.53 8.71
CA GLY A 268 16.28 -6.86 9.16
C GLY A 268 16.03 -5.47 9.78
N LEU A 269 14.98 -4.78 9.33
CA LEU A 269 14.57 -3.49 9.91
C LEU A 269 13.83 -3.64 11.24
N ASP A 270 13.09 -4.73 11.45
CA ASP A 270 12.38 -5.04 12.71
C ASP A 270 13.34 -5.45 13.83
N SER A 271 14.59 -5.78 13.51
CA SER A 271 15.63 -6.19 14.47
C SER A 271 16.53 -5.04 14.96
N LEU A 272 16.33 -3.82 14.46
CA LEU A 272 17.02 -2.57 14.86
C LEU A 272 16.18 -1.74 15.83
#